data_1eaa52f186c6c208ed97928292057130
#
_entry.id   1eaa52f186c6c208ed97928292057130
#
_cell.length_a   1.000
_cell.length_b   1.000
_cell.length_c   1.000
_cell.angle_alpha   90.00
_cell.angle_beta   90.00
_cell.angle_gamma   90.00
#
_symmetry.space_group_name_H-M   'P 1'
#
loop_
_entity.id
_entity.type
_entity.pdbx_description
1 polymer ?
#
loop_
_entity_poly.entity_id
_entity_poly.type
_entity_poly.pdbx_seq_one_letter_code
_entity_poly.pdbx_strand_id
1 'polypeptide(L)'
;MSFKIGNEGSRVTQTLPKATETVQPQVKTQEARQQQPESSARTQDGMLPPSRREQFAAALFGATPQTSGAESPKTKDPKALDTNVTYGPVKNGSVFEAGTDGVKAHWNDVQQGQIGDCYLMTSMGAIARANPALIENMVKGPDASGNYNVTFQDKGKPVTITVTPDLPLNSSGNPAYAATPQEGGKAEMWPALVEKAYAQWKGGYPKIVHGNSANAMEAITGNKSSKLDVGGATLADLEKRLNAGEAITAGTHDDIKFLGFDIADGTDKPLYKNGTLVADHEYFISGVDTKAGTVTLRNPWGSGTPDIVLTEAQFRESFQYANSNPTK
;
A
#
# COMPACT_ATOMS: atom_id res chain seq x y z
N MET A 1 4.30 -78.47 42.92
CA MET A 1 3.24 -79.15 42.14
C MET A 1 3.21 -78.58 40.71
N SER A 2 3.59 -79.41 39.77
CA SER A 2 3.46 -79.15 38.37
C SER A 2 2.05 -78.98 37.88
N PHE A 3 1.80 -78.20 36.90
CA PHE A 3 1.04 -78.61 35.71
C PHE A 3 1.40 -77.74 34.50
N LYS A 4 1.93 -78.40 33.53
CA LYS A 4 2.02 -78.00 32.10
C LYS A 4 0.64 -78.14 31.45
N ILE A 5 0.39 -77.40 30.41
CA ILE A 5 -0.28 -77.76 29.13
C ILE A 5 -0.38 -76.38 28.41
N GLY A 6 0.14 -76.08 27.22
CA GLY A 6 0.13 -76.83 25.97
C GLY A 6 -0.64 -75.99 25.00
N ASN A 7 0.01 -75.30 24.17
CA ASN A 7 0.16 -75.36 22.70
C ASN A 7 -1.02 -74.85 21.85
N GLU A 8 -0.58 -74.34 20.74
CA GLU A 8 -1.20 -74.04 19.43
C GLU A 8 -1.67 -72.56 19.30
N GLY A 9 -1.03 -71.71 18.61
CA GLY A 9 -0.64 -71.86 17.21
C GLY A 9 -1.74 -71.21 16.35
N SER A 10 -1.68 -69.92 16.16
CA SER A 10 -2.22 -69.33 14.91
C SER A 10 -1.49 -68.04 14.58
N ARG A 11 -0.56 -68.16 13.66
CA ARG A 11 -0.01 -67.00 12.92
C ARG A 11 -1.13 -66.44 12.02
N VAL A 12 -1.71 -65.35 12.47
CA VAL A 12 -2.47 -64.49 11.59
C VAL A 12 -1.47 -63.49 10.96
N THR A 13 -1.09 -63.75 9.73
CA THR A 13 -0.44 -62.79 8.86
C THR A 13 -1.45 -61.72 8.50
N GLN A 14 -1.39 -60.61 9.20
CA GLN A 14 -2.06 -59.37 8.77
C GLN A 14 -1.26 -58.81 7.62
N THR A 15 -1.75 -58.97 6.40
CA THR A 15 -1.37 -58.21 5.23
C THR A 15 -1.83 -56.78 5.44
N LEU A 16 -0.86 -55.87 5.54
CA LEU A 16 -1.08 -54.42 5.48
C LEU A 16 -1.77 -54.10 4.13
N PRO A 17 -2.83 -53.31 4.11
CA PRO A 17 -3.38 -52.80 2.89
C PRO A 17 -2.38 -51.83 2.23
N LYS A 18 -2.10 -52.07 0.95
CA LYS A 18 -1.38 -51.17 0.08
C LYS A 18 -1.93 -49.73 0.22
N ALA A 19 -1.05 -48.78 0.49
CA ALA A 19 -1.37 -47.36 0.46
C ALA A 19 -1.99 -47.02 -0.90
N THR A 20 -3.22 -46.61 -0.90
CA THR A 20 -3.90 -46.01 -2.05
C THR A 20 -3.22 -44.66 -2.29
N GLU A 21 -2.57 -44.55 -3.43
CA GLU A 21 -2.09 -43.28 -3.96
C GLU A 21 -3.25 -42.28 -4.00
N THR A 22 -3.23 -41.33 -3.09
CA THR A 22 -4.11 -40.17 -3.16
C THR A 22 -3.61 -39.30 -4.31
N VAL A 23 -4.29 -39.38 -5.44
CA VAL A 23 -4.13 -38.47 -6.57
C VAL A 23 -4.41 -37.06 -6.04
N GLN A 24 -3.35 -36.29 -5.87
CA GLN A 24 -3.48 -34.84 -5.67
C GLN A 24 -4.13 -34.26 -6.94
N PRO A 25 -5.17 -33.44 -6.81
CA PRO A 25 -5.64 -32.69 -7.96
C PRO A 25 -4.52 -31.75 -8.41
N GLN A 26 -4.02 -31.96 -9.60
CA GLN A 26 -3.19 -30.98 -10.28
C GLN A 26 -4.02 -29.70 -10.42
N VAL A 27 -3.73 -28.73 -9.58
CA VAL A 27 -4.11 -27.35 -9.83
C VAL A 27 -3.38 -26.97 -11.12
N LYS A 28 -4.10 -26.92 -12.23
CA LYS A 28 -3.63 -26.22 -13.43
C LYS A 28 -3.39 -24.79 -13.00
N THR A 29 -2.14 -24.45 -12.79
CA THR A 29 -1.68 -23.07 -12.74
C THR A 29 -1.97 -22.51 -14.13
N GLN A 30 -3.10 -21.83 -14.28
CA GLN A 30 -3.22 -20.87 -15.34
C GLN A 30 -2.19 -19.79 -15.00
N GLU A 31 -1.14 -19.74 -15.80
CA GLU A 31 -0.29 -18.56 -15.92
C GLU A 31 -1.19 -17.40 -16.35
N ALA A 32 -1.80 -16.74 -15.36
CA ALA A 32 -2.22 -15.37 -15.54
C ALA A 32 -0.91 -14.59 -15.67
N ARG A 33 -0.48 -14.38 -16.89
CA ARG A 33 0.53 -13.41 -17.27
C ARG A 33 0.03 -12.07 -16.78
N GLN A 34 0.35 -11.76 -15.52
CA GLN A 34 0.14 -10.43 -14.96
C GLN A 34 1.00 -9.50 -15.81
N GLN A 35 0.33 -8.72 -16.63
CA GLN A 35 0.94 -7.51 -17.16
C GLN A 35 1.15 -6.62 -15.93
N GLN A 36 2.37 -6.62 -15.40
CA GLN A 36 2.83 -5.54 -14.57
C GLN A 36 2.54 -4.25 -15.34
N PRO A 37 1.94 -3.25 -14.72
CA PRO A 37 1.98 -1.93 -15.31
C PRO A 37 3.48 -1.57 -15.41
N GLU A 38 4.01 -1.60 -16.63
CA GLU A 38 5.35 -1.08 -16.89
C GLU A 38 5.37 0.32 -16.30
N SER A 39 6.30 0.58 -15.38
CA SER A 39 6.59 1.92 -14.91
C SER A 39 7.22 2.67 -16.10
N SER A 40 6.39 3.10 -17.02
CA SER A 40 6.81 3.87 -18.20
C SER A 40 7.01 5.34 -17.82
N ALA A 41 7.88 5.59 -16.85
CA ALA A 41 8.56 6.87 -16.76
C ALA A 41 9.82 6.84 -17.64
N ARG A 42 9.70 6.38 -18.89
CA ARG A 42 10.70 6.67 -19.91
C ARG A 42 10.39 8.06 -20.48
N THR A 43 11.10 9.05 -20.01
CA THR A 43 11.24 10.31 -20.76
C THR A 43 11.86 10.00 -22.11
N GLN A 44 11.39 10.66 -23.17
CA GLN A 44 11.84 10.47 -24.57
C GLN A 44 13.35 10.70 -24.80
N ASP A 45 14.10 11.15 -23.80
CA ASP A 45 15.51 11.52 -23.91
C ASP A 45 16.49 10.52 -23.27
N GLY A 46 16.05 9.34 -22.84
CA GLY A 46 16.97 8.33 -22.34
C GLY A 46 17.69 8.67 -21.02
N MET A 47 17.33 9.77 -20.35
CA MET A 47 17.83 10.09 -19.02
C MET A 47 17.06 9.26 -17.98
N LEU A 48 17.80 8.48 -17.21
CA LEU A 48 17.28 7.80 -16.04
C LEU A 48 16.71 8.83 -15.06
N PRO A 49 15.56 8.57 -14.42
CA PRO A 49 15.08 9.43 -13.35
C PRO A 49 16.15 9.49 -12.24
N PRO A 50 16.33 10.65 -11.59
CA PRO A 50 17.29 10.81 -10.51
C PRO A 50 17.02 9.79 -9.39
N SER A 51 18.07 9.31 -8.76
CA SER A 51 17.97 8.40 -7.63
C SER A 51 17.14 9.02 -6.50
N ARG A 52 16.53 8.18 -5.66
CA ARG A 52 15.72 8.63 -4.52
C ARG A 52 16.46 9.63 -3.62
N ARG A 53 17.79 9.55 -3.53
CA ARG A 53 18.63 10.51 -2.79
C ARG A 53 18.65 11.89 -3.42
N GLU A 54 18.74 11.97 -4.75
CA GLU A 54 18.73 13.27 -5.46
C GLU A 54 17.34 13.91 -5.39
N GLN A 55 16.28 13.10 -5.40
CA GLN A 55 14.90 13.55 -5.23
C GLN A 55 14.60 14.01 -3.81
N PHE A 56 15.19 13.39 -2.77
CA PHE A 56 15.15 13.88 -1.40
C PHE A 56 15.82 15.25 -1.24
N ALA A 57 16.93 15.48 -1.90
CA ALA A 57 17.63 16.78 -1.89
C ALA A 57 16.74 17.87 -2.53
N ALA A 58 16.11 17.58 -3.66
CA ALA A 58 15.21 18.52 -4.34
C ALA A 58 13.96 18.85 -3.51
N ALA A 59 13.40 17.87 -2.81
CA ALA A 59 12.23 18.06 -1.94
C ALA A 59 12.54 18.89 -0.67
N LEU A 60 13.78 18.83 -0.17
CA LEU A 60 14.19 19.58 1.03
C LEU A 60 14.47 21.07 0.76
N PHE A 61 14.83 21.43 -0.47
CA PHE A 61 15.24 22.82 -0.82
C PHE A 61 14.22 23.60 -1.66
N GLY A 62 13.10 22.99 -2.07
CA GLY A 62 12.13 23.60 -3.00
C GLY A 62 10.81 24.09 -2.40
N ALA A 63 10.55 23.92 -1.13
CA ALA A 63 9.28 24.35 -0.53
C ALA A 63 9.43 25.73 0.13
N THR A 64 9.08 26.79 -0.60
CA THR A 64 8.77 28.08 0.02
C THR A 64 7.52 27.94 0.90
N PRO A 65 7.51 28.46 2.14
CA PRO A 65 6.33 28.41 2.98
C PRO A 65 5.26 29.35 2.41
N GLN A 66 4.13 28.81 1.99
CA GLN A 66 2.96 29.61 1.72
C GLN A 66 2.33 30.05 3.04
N THR A 67 2.27 31.37 3.24
CA THR A 67 1.64 32.04 4.36
C THR A 67 0.16 31.74 4.41
N SER A 68 -0.32 31.38 5.61
CA SER A 68 -1.71 31.17 5.96
C SER A 68 -2.51 32.49 5.87
N GLY A 69 -3.48 32.51 4.98
CA GLY A 69 -4.40 33.67 4.83
C GLY A 69 -5.05 33.71 3.45
N ALA A 70 -5.18 32.58 2.77
CA ALA A 70 -5.80 32.55 1.45
C ALA A 70 -7.23 32.03 1.56
N GLU A 71 -8.16 32.77 0.93
CA GLU A 71 -9.46 32.29 0.48
C GLU A 71 -9.35 30.87 -0.04
N SER A 72 -10.36 30.02 0.25
CA SER A 72 -10.46 28.68 -0.31
C SER A 72 -10.14 28.75 -1.81
N PRO A 73 -9.08 28.10 -2.29
CA PRO A 73 -8.74 28.18 -3.70
C PRO A 73 -9.94 27.69 -4.49
N LYS A 74 -10.32 28.46 -5.50
CA LYS A 74 -11.35 28.07 -6.46
C LYS A 74 -11.12 26.62 -6.83
N THR A 75 -12.15 25.79 -6.82
CA THR A 75 -12.17 24.35 -7.14
C THR A 75 -11.66 24.11 -8.56
N LYS A 76 -10.36 24.23 -8.75
CA LYS A 76 -9.68 23.90 -10.00
C LYS A 76 -8.95 22.58 -9.80
N ASP A 77 -9.24 21.63 -10.68
CA ASP A 77 -8.56 20.36 -10.65
C ASP A 77 -7.04 20.49 -10.71
N PRO A 78 -6.28 19.71 -9.95
CA PRO A 78 -4.83 19.76 -9.94
C PRO A 78 -4.26 19.36 -11.31
N LYS A 79 -3.10 19.90 -11.67
CA LYS A 79 -2.42 19.52 -12.91
C LYS A 79 -2.19 18.01 -12.91
N ALA A 80 -2.67 17.30 -13.96
CA ALA A 80 -2.39 15.91 -14.19
C ALA A 80 -0.91 15.65 -14.49
N LEU A 81 -0.43 14.43 -14.28
CA LEU A 81 0.92 14.01 -14.67
C LEU A 81 1.00 13.87 -16.19
N ASP A 82 0.01 13.21 -16.79
CA ASP A 82 -0.03 12.87 -18.21
C ASP A 82 -0.96 13.80 -18.99
N THR A 83 -0.60 14.06 -20.24
CA THR A 83 -1.36 14.96 -21.14
C THR A 83 -2.65 14.35 -21.68
N ASN A 84 -2.78 13.03 -21.66
CA ASN A 84 -3.96 12.27 -22.11
C ASN A 84 -4.96 11.98 -20.99
N VAL A 85 -4.74 12.53 -19.80
CA VAL A 85 -5.66 12.44 -18.68
C VAL A 85 -6.61 13.63 -18.69
N THR A 86 -7.91 13.35 -18.56
CA THR A 86 -8.96 14.37 -18.44
C THR A 86 -9.75 14.16 -17.17
N TYR A 87 -10.28 15.24 -16.60
CA TYR A 87 -11.15 15.14 -15.42
C TYR A 87 -12.58 14.87 -15.80
N GLY A 88 -13.22 13.95 -15.11
CA GLY A 88 -14.61 13.58 -15.36
C GLY A 88 -15.25 12.79 -14.23
N PRO A 89 -16.61 12.64 -14.29
CA PRO A 89 -17.35 11.95 -13.25
C PRO A 89 -17.11 10.44 -13.28
N VAL A 90 -17.06 9.84 -12.11
CA VAL A 90 -17.00 8.38 -11.93
C VAL A 90 -18.42 7.83 -11.94
N LYS A 91 -18.67 6.85 -12.81
CA LYS A 91 -19.98 6.21 -12.91
C LYS A 91 -20.31 5.47 -11.60
N ASN A 92 -21.48 5.73 -11.04
CA ASN A 92 -21.94 5.18 -9.77
C ASN A 92 -20.95 5.43 -8.61
N GLY A 93 -20.25 6.58 -8.62
CA GLY A 93 -19.30 6.92 -7.57
C GLY A 93 -19.99 7.15 -6.22
N SER A 94 -19.39 6.63 -5.17
CA SER A 94 -19.71 6.90 -3.77
C SER A 94 -18.42 7.18 -3.01
N VAL A 95 -18.48 8.07 -2.04
CA VAL A 95 -17.26 8.39 -1.26
C VAL A 95 -16.87 7.23 -0.39
N PHE A 96 -17.83 6.70 0.35
CA PHE A 96 -17.67 5.59 1.26
C PHE A 96 -18.79 4.58 1.05
N GLU A 97 -18.45 3.34 0.87
CA GLU A 97 -19.39 2.22 0.90
C GLU A 97 -18.95 1.23 1.99
N ALA A 98 -19.88 0.91 2.86
CA ALA A 98 -19.59 -0.11 3.85
C ALA A 98 -19.56 -1.48 3.18
N GLY A 99 -18.46 -2.17 3.29
CA GLY A 99 -18.34 -3.56 2.87
C GLY A 99 -19.17 -4.50 3.75
N THR A 100 -19.04 -5.79 3.53
CA THR A 100 -19.73 -6.82 4.32
C THR A 100 -19.33 -6.83 5.79
N ASP A 101 -18.20 -6.22 6.14
CA ASP A 101 -17.68 -6.02 7.51
C ASP A 101 -18.23 -4.75 8.18
N GLY A 102 -18.96 -3.90 7.45
CA GLY A 102 -19.52 -2.65 7.93
C GLY A 102 -18.51 -1.50 8.04
N VAL A 103 -17.27 -1.67 7.59
CA VAL A 103 -16.23 -0.63 7.58
C VAL A 103 -16.34 0.19 6.30
N LYS A 104 -16.43 1.53 6.45
CA LYS A 104 -16.61 2.45 5.32
C LYS A 104 -15.31 2.82 4.64
N ALA A 105 -14.25 3.07 5.41
CA ALA A 105 -12.93 3.35 4.86
C ALA A 105 -12.05 2.13 5.12
N HIS A 106 -12.26 1.08 4.34
CA HIS A 106 -11.51 -0.15 4.50
C HIS A 106 -10.16 -0.06 3.76
N TRP A 107 -9.12 -0.64 4.31
CA TRP A 107 -7.79 -0.61 3.72
C TRP A 107 -7.68 -1.35 2.36
N ASN A 108 -8.62 -2.23 2.03
CA ASN A 108 -8.73 -2.88 0.72
C ASN A 108 -9.19 -1.93 -0.39
N ASP A 109 -9.78 -0.78 -0.04
CA ASP A 109 -10.25 0.22 -1.01
C ASP A 109 -9.06 0.93 -1.67
N VAL A 110 -7.91 0.90 -1.00
CA VAL A 110 -6.69 1.52 -1.51
C VAL A 110 -6.12 0.69 -2.65
N GLN A 111 -6.15 1.26 -3.86
CA GLN A 111 -5.59 0.67 -5.06
C GLN A 111 -4.84 1.73 -5.86
N GLN A 112 -3.52 1.67 -5.81
CA GLN A 112 -2.64 2.56 -6.56
C GLN A 112 -2.79 2.35 -8.07
N GLY A 113 -2.85 3.44 -8.83
CA GLY A 113 -2.87 3.42 -10.28
C GLY A 113 -1.51 3.75 -10.90
N GLN A 114 -1.53 4.46 -12.03
CA GLN A 114 -0.33 4.70 -12.84
C GLN A 114 0.45 5.95 -12.41
N ILE A 115 0.76 6.06 -11.13
CA ILE A 115 1.57 7.15 -10.57
C ILE A 115 2.47 6.62 -9.45
N GLY A 116 3.68 7.14 -9.34
CA GLY A 116 4.66 6.72 -8.33
C GLY A 116 4.43 7.35 -6.96
N ASP A 117 3.24 7.18 -6.40
CA ASP A 117 2.85 7.69 -5.08
C ASP A 117 2.58 6.57 -4.06
N CYS A 118 3.23 5.43 -4.23
CA CYS A 118 3.11 4.27 -3.33
C CYS A 118 3.19 4.66 -1.85
N TYR A 119 4.04 5.63 -1.50
CA TYR A 119 4.18 6.14 -0.13
C TYR A 119 2.87 6.73 0.43
N LEU A 120 2.08 7.44 -0.40
CA LEU A 120 0.81 8.03 0.00
C LEU A 120 -0.27 6.95 0.12
N MET A 121 -0.39 6.12 -0.91
CA MET A 121 -1.36 5.02 -0.94
C MET A 121 -1.13 4.04 0.21
N THR A 122 0.12 3.66 0.45
CA THR A 122 0.51 2.80 1.58
C THR A 122 0.17 3.44 2.93
N SER A 123 0.39 4.76 3.07
CA SER A 123 0.02 5.50 4.29
C SER A 123 -1.49 5.48 4.53
N MET A 124 -2.29 5.70 3.48
CA MET A 124 -3.75 5.63 3.57
C MET A 124 -4.22 4.22 3.97
N GLY A 125 -3.65 3.18 3.36
CA GLY A 125 -3.97 1.78 3.70
C GLY A 125 -3.61 1.43 5.14
N ALA A 126 -2.42 1.82 5.59
CA ALA A 126 -1.98 1.61 6.97
C ALA A 126 -2.88 2.30 8.00
N ILE A 127 -3.28 3.56 7.73
CA ILE A 127 -4.15 4.35 8.61
C ILE A 127 -5.58 3.79 8.60
N ALA A 128 -6.13 3.47 7.44
CA ALA A 128 -7.46 2.88 7.32
C ALA A 128 -7.56 1.54 8.09
N ARG A 129 -6.48 0.74 8.06
CA ARG A 129 -6.37 -0.48 8.86
C ARG A 129 -6.35 -0.19 10.37
N ALA A 130 -5.58 0.80 10.80
CA ALA A 130 -5.37 1.09 12.22
C ALA A 130 -6.55 1.85 12.83
N ASN A 131 -7.13 2.80 12.09
CA ASN A 131 -8.22 3.66 12.52
C ASN A 131 -9.00 4.23 11.32
N PRO A 132 -9.95 3.49 10.74
CA PRO A 132 -10.72 3.95 9.57
C PRO A 132 -11.47 5.27 9.83
N ALA A 133 -11.87 5.54 11.07
CA ALA A 133 -12.56 6.77 11.43
C ALA A 133 -11.73 8.04 11.16
N LEU A 134 -10.40 7.96 11.16
CA LEU A 134 -9.57 9.11 10.75
C LEU A 134 -9.81 9.48 9.29
N ILE A 135 -9.86 8.49 8.40
CA ILE A 135 -10.14 8.69 6.98
C ILE A 135 -11.58 9.21 6.80
N GLU A 136 -12.56 8.59 7.45
CA GLU A 136 -13.96 9.02 7.37
C GLU A 136 -14.16 10.46 7.88
N ASN A 137 -13.37 10.87 8.86
CA ASN A 137 -13.44 12.22 9.43
C ASN A 137 -12.71 13.25 8.57
N MET A 138 -11.66 12.88 7.84
CA MET A 138 -10.93 13.82 7.00
C MET A 138 -11.67 14.19 5.71
N VAL A 139 -12.55 13.32 5.18
CA VAL A 139 -13.31 13.54 3.94
C VAL A 139 -14.75 13.88 4.27
N LYS A 140 -15.18 15.08 3.94
CA LYS A 140 -16.56 15.58 4.18
C LYS A 140 -17.18 16.07 2.88
N GLY A 141 -18.46 15.83 2.72
CA GLY A 141 -19.23 16.26 1.57
C GLY A 141 -20.24 15.19 1.11
N PRO A 142 -20.87 15.41 -0.05
CA PRO A 142 -20.73 16.61 -0.88
C PRO A 142 -21.35 17.86 -0.22
N ASP A 143 -20.76 19.03 -0.52
CA ASP A 143 -21.36 20.33 -0.18
C ASP A 143 -22.51 20.69 -1.15
N ALA A 144 -23.10 21.86 -1.00
CA ALA A 144 -24.20 22.32 -1.86
C ALA A 144 -23.82 22.46 -3.36
N SER A 145 -22.52 22.54 -3.65
CA SER A 145 -21.96 22.58 -5.01
C SER A 145 -21.50 21.21 -5.52
N GLY A 146 -21.68 20.15 -4.73
CA GLY A 146 -21.25 18.79 -5.07
C GLY A 146 -19.78 18.52 -4.79
N ASN A 147 -19.04 19.43 -4.13
CA ASN A 147 -17.63 19.27 -3.86
C ASN A 147 -17.38 18.55 -2.53
N TYR A 148 -16.16 18.03 -2.39
CA TYR A 148 -15.69 17.38 -1.16
C TYR A 148 -14.57 18.18 -0.50
N ASN A 149 -14.58 18.21 0.81
CA ASN A 149 -13.57 18.85 1.64
C ASN A 149 -12.69 17.77 2.28
N VAL A 150 -11.41 17.77 1.94
CA VAL A 150 -10.41 16.84 2.51
C VAL A 150 -9.50 17.64 3.41
N THR A 151 -9.45 17.28 4.70
CA THR A 151 -8.66 18.00 5.70
C THR A 151 -7.40 17.23 6.05
N PHE A 152 -6.26 17.84 5.73
CA PHE A 152 -4.93 17.38 6.13
C PHE A 152 -4.42 18.17 7.34
N GLN A 153 -3.26 17.77 7.84
CA GLN A 153 -2.54 18.47 8.89
C GLN A 153 -1.18 18.97 8.35
N ASP A 154 -0.92 20.26 8.47
CA ASP A 154 0.37 20.85 8.17
C ASP A 154 0.98 21.41 9.45
N LYS A 155 2.03 20.74 9.95
CA LYS A 155 2.72 21.12 11.20
C LYS A 155 1.75 21.32 12.38
N GLY A 156 0.80 20.40 12.52
CA GLY A 156 -0.21 20.41 13.57
C GLY A 156 -1.36 21.43 13.38
N LYS A 157 -1.50 21.99 12.17
CA LYS A 157 -2.61 22.87 11.81
C LYS A 157 -3.45 22.21 10.70
N PRO A 158 -4.79 22.24 10.82
CA PRO A 158 -5.64 21.70 9.76
C PRO A 158 -5.56 22.55 8.49
N VAL A 159 -5.45 21.88 7.36
CA VAL A 159 -5.50 22.46 6.01
C VAL A 159 -6.57 21.73 5.23
N THR A 160 -7.66 22.40 4.90
CA THR A 160 -8.78 21.82 4.15
C THR A 160 -8.65 22.17 2.68
N ILE A 161 -8.69 21.15 1.83
CA ILE A 161 -8.65 21.26 0.40
C ILE A 161 -10.01 20.84 -0.16
N THR A 162 -10.64 21.76 -0.91
CA THR A 162 -11.91 21.48 -1.59
C THR A 162 -11.62 20.92 -2.98
N VAL A 163 -12.17 19.77 -3.30
CA VAL A 163 -12.04 19.11 -4.62
C VAL A 163 -13.41 18.81 -5.23
N THR A 164 -13.48 18.85 -6.56
CA THR A 164 -14.65 18.39 -7.30
C THR A 164 -14.76 16.86 -7.24
N PRO A 165 -15.95 16.26 -7.46
CA PRO A 165 -16.12 14.81 -7.55
C PRO A 165 -15.45 14.19 -8.79
N ASP A 166 -15.09 15.01 -9.78
CA ASP A 166 -14.44 14.54 -11.00
C ASP A 166 -13.05 14.01 -10.70
N LEU A 167 -12.75 12.81 -11.18
CA LEU A 167 -11.44 12.18 -11.03
C LEU A 167 -10.64 12.28 -12.32
N PRO A 168 -9.29 12.18 -12.25
CA PRO A 168 -8.46 12.08 -13.44
C PRO A 168 -8.72 10.73 -14.13
N LEU A 169 -9.19 10.78 -15.35
CA LEU A 169 -9.56 9.61 -16.16
C LEU A 169 -8.60 9.45 -17.34
N ASN A 170 -8.25 8.22 -17.65
CA ASN A 170 -7.52 7.85 -18.85
C ASN A 170 -8.44 7.87 -20.10
N SER A 171 -7.88 7.62 -21.27
CA SER A 171 -8.62 7.61 -22.53
C SER A 171 -9.77 6.58 -22.61
N SER A 172 -9.76 5.59 -21.74
CA SER A 172 -10.85 4.60 -21.62
C SER A 172 -11.94 5.00 -20.61
N GLY A 173 -11.81 6.17 -19.97
CA GLY A 173 -12.76 6.68 -19.00
C GLY A 173 -12.64 6.03 -17.61
N ASN A 174 -11.55 5.33 -17.34
CA ASN A 174 -11.25 4.76 -16.02
C ASN A 174 -10.32 5.69 -15.23
N PRO A 175 -10.35 5.68 -13.89
CA PRO A 175 -9.38 6.41 -13.08
C PRO A 175 -7.94 6.09 -13.50
N ALA A 176 -7.16 7.15 -13.76
CA ALA A 176 -5.79 7.03 -14.25
C ALA A 176 -4.79 6.79 -13.11
N TYR A 177 -5.09 7.33 -11.94
CA TYR A 177 -4.25 7.27 -10.75
C TYR A 177 -4.91 6.34 -9.71
N ALA A 178 -5.20 6.79 -8.49
CA ALA A 178 -5.87 5.88 -7.56
C ALA A 178 -7.18 5.33 -8.16
N ALA A 179 -7.34 4.01 -8.11
CA ALA A 179 -8.52 3.33 -8.62
C ALA A 179 -9.73 3.52 -7.70
N THR A 180 -10.90 3.20 -8.22
CA THR A 180 -12.18 3.21 -7.50
C THR A 180 -12.75 1.79 -7.50
N PRO A 181 -12.36 0.94 -6.54
CA PRO A 181 -12.86 -0.43 -6.48
C PRO A 181 -14.38 -0.46 -6.34
N GLN A 182 -14.98 -1.56 -6.79
CA GLN A 182 -16.42 -1.73 -6.72
C GLN A 182 -16.78 -2.39 -5.37
N GLU A 183 -17.60 -1.69 -4.60
CA GLU A 183 -18.18 -2.21 -3.35
C GLU A 183 -19.69 -2.00 -3.39
N GLY A 184 -20.47 -3.06 -3.12
CA GLY A 184 -21.93 -2.96 -3.15
C GLY A 184 -22.55 -2.48 -4.48
N GLY A 185 -21.81 -2.59 -5.59
CA GLY A 185 -22.24 -2.09 -6.93
C GLY A 185 -21.95 -0.61 -7.14
N LYS A 186 -21.22 0.04 -6.24
CA LYS A 186 -20.76 1.43 -6.36
C LYS A 186 -19.24 1.50 -6.44
N ALA A 187 -18.75 2.52 -7.13
CA ALA A 187 -17.32 2.80 -7.23
C ALA A 187 -16.87 3.62 -6.01
N GLU A 188 -16.03 3.05 -5.17
CA GLU A 188 -15.54 3.69 -3.96
C GLU A 188 -14.49 4.74 -4.27
N MET A 189 -14.70 5.97 -3.80
CA MET A 189 -13.93 7.11 -4.28
C MET A 189 -12.99 7.72 -3.24
N TRP A 190 -13.09 7.37 -1.96
CA TRP A 190 -12.32 8.07 -0.93
C TRP A 190 -10.81 8.05 -1.16
N PRO A 191 -10.16 6.94 -1.62
CA PRO A 191 -8.72 6.97 -1.86
C PRO A 191 -8.35 7.96 -2.97
N ALA A 192 -9.10 7.94 -4.08
CA ALA A 192 -8.87 8.83 -5.21
C ALA A 192 -9.16 10.30 -4.89
N LEU A 193 -10.15 10.59 -4.04
CA LEU A 193 -10.44 11.95 -3.56
C LEU A 193 -9.33 12.47 -2.65
N VAL A 194 -8.81 11.63 -1.75
CA VAL A 194 -7.70 11.99 -0.87
C VAL A 194 -6.42 12.22 -1.68
N GLU A 195 -6.11 11.34 -2.64
CA GLU A 195 -4.98 11.50 -3.55
C GLU A 195 -5.10 12.79 -4.36
N LYS A 196 -6.26 13.08 -4.95
CA LYS A 196 -6.54 14.30 -5.70
C LYS A 196 -6.36 15.56 -4.83
N ALA A 197 -6.89 15.54 -3.64
CA ALA A 197 -6.76 16.65 -2.69
C ALA A 197 -5.30 16.86 -2.27
N TYR A 198 -4.57 15.77 -2.04
CA TYR A 198 -3.14 15.83 -1.73
C TYR A 198 -2.35 16.41 -2.90
N ALA A 199 -2.62 15.96 -4.13
CA ALA A 199 -2.04 16.54 -5.33
C ALA A 199 -2.34 18.03 -5.48
N GLN A 200 -3.58 18.45 -5.24
CA GLN A 200 -3.96 19.86 -5.29
C GLN A 200 -3.21 20.68 -4.24
N TRP A 201 -3.11 20.19 -3.01
CA TRP A 201 -2.36 20.83 -1.94
C TRP A 201 -0.88 20.98 -2.27
N LYS A 202 -0.28 19.97 -2.87
CA LYS A 202 1.15 19.97 -3.24
C LYS A 202 1.46 20.66 -4.56
N GLY A 203 0.45 21.10 -5.33
CA GLY A 203 0.62 21.85 -6.58
C GLY A 203 0.54 21.01 -7.86
N GLY A 204 -0.06 19.84 -7.79
CA GLY A 204 -0.38 18.94 -8.92
C GLY A 204 0.19 17.54 -8.76
N TYR A 205 -0.31 16.60 -9.56
CA TYR A 205 0.14 15.20 -9.56
C TYR A 205 1.65 15.03 -9.81
N PRO A 206 2.30 15.84 -10.67
CA PRO A 206 3.78 15.78 -10.82
C PRO A 206 4.56 16.06 -9.53
N LYS A 207 3.93 16.67 -8.54
CA LYS A 207 4.55 17.03 -7.26
C LYS A 207 4.40 15.99 -6.17
N ILE A 208 3.62 14.95 -6.44
CA ILE A 208 3.41 13.84 -5.50
C ILE A 208 4.00 12.51 -6.00
N VAL A 209 4.64 12.53 -7.18
CA VAL A 209 5.46 11.41 -7.64
C VAL A 209 6.68 11.32 -6.73
N HIS A 210 6.88 10.16 -6.12
CA HIS A 210 7.84 9.90 -5.06
C HIS A 210 7.63 10.76 -3.80
N GLY A 211 7.92 10.20 -2.66
CA GLY A 211 7.73 10.89 -1.39
C GLY A 211 8.13 10.02 -0.19
N ASN A 212 7.59 10.35 0.96
CA ASN A 212 7.92 9.71 2.22
C ASN A 212 6.66 9.39 3.00
N SER A 213 6.45 8.13 3.33
CA SER A 213 5.26 7.68 4.06
C SER A 213 5.16 8.26 5.46
N ALA A 214 6.27 8.54 6.16
CA ALA A 214 6.21 9.20 7.45
C ALA A 214 5.53 10.57 7.33
N ASN A 215 5.92 11.37 6.33
CA ASN A 215 5.34 12.68 6.08
C ASN A 215 3.87 12.59 5.62
N ALA A 216 3.54 11.58 4.82
CA ALA A 216 2.17 11.35 4.38
C ALA A 216 1.26 10.94 5.56
N MET A 217 1.73 10.05 6.44
CA MET A 217 1.01 9.70 7.65
C MET A 217 0.82 10.89 8.58
N GLU A 218 1.88 11.71 8.79
CA GLU A 218 1.77 12.95 9.58
C GLU A 218 0.77 13.94 8.98
N ALA A 219 0.72 14.03 7.64
CA ALA A 219 -0.24 14.89 6.96
C ALA A 219 -1.69 14.42 7.13
N ILE A 220 -1.93 13.13 7.30
CA ILE A 220 -3.27 12.57 7.50
C ILE A 220 -3.67 12.61 8.97
N THR A 221 -2.79 12.17 9.87
CA THR A 221 -3.12 11.98 11.30
C THR A 221 -2.86 13.20 12.16
N GLY A 222 -1.92 14.07 11.76
CA GLY A 222 -1.40 15.15 12.58
C GLY A 222 -0.37 14.71 13.63
N ASN A 223 -0.16 13.43 13.79
CA ASN A 223 0.77 12.86 14.75
C ASN A 223 2.16 12.66 14.14
N LYS A 224 3.19 12.78 14.98
CA LYS A 224 4.57 12.54 14.56
C LYS A 224 4.82 11.07 14.26
N SER A 225 5.45 10.80 13.14
CA SER A 225 5.93 9.48 12.76
C SER A 225 7.27 9.17 13.43
N SER A 226 7.49 7.89 13.71
CA SER A 226 8.75 7.36 14.21
C SER A 226 9.38 6.45 13.14
N LYS A 227 10.65 6.70 12.81
CA LYS A 227 11.42 5.78 12.00
C LYS A 227 11.80 4.56 12.85
N LEU A 228 11.55 3.37 12.31
CA LEU A 228 11.94 2.10 12.94
C LEU A 228 13.21 1.60 12.26
N ASP A 229 14.15 1.16 13.08
CA ASP A 229 15.32 0.43 12.59
C ASP A 229 14.89 -1.00 12.24
N VAL A 230 14.77 -1.30 10.94
CA VAL A 230 14.36 -2.62 10.46
C VAL A 230 15.36 -3.70 10.91
N GLY A 231 16.64 -3.37 10.98
CA GLY A 231 17.68 -4.27 11.47
C GLY A 231 17.55 -4.60 12.96
N GLY A 232 17.09 -3.67 13.78
CA GLY A 232 16.96 -3.77 15.22
C GLY A 232 15.55 -4.05 15.75
N ALA A 233 14.49 -3.68 15.01
CA ALA A 233 13.12 -3.90 15.44
C ALA A 233 12.78 -5.40 15.47
N THR A 234 12.17 -5.86 16.56
CA THR A 234 11.68 -7.22 16.70
C THR A 234 10.22 -7.33 16.21
N LEU A 235 9.79 -8.55 15.87
CA LEU A 235 8.37 -8.78 15.58
C LEU A 235 7.49 -8.41 16.78
N ALA A 236 7.96 -8.61 18.01
CA ALA A 236 7.24 -8.22 19.22
C ALA A 236 7.02 -6.69 19.30
N ASP A 237 8.02 -5.90 18.90
CA ASP A 237 7.87 -4.43 18.82
C ASP A 237 6.87 -4.02 17.76
N LEU A 238 6.91 -4.64 16.58
CA LEU A 238 5.95 -4.39 15.50
C LEU A 238 4.52 -4.78 15.93
N GLU A 239 4.34 -5.96 16.52
CA GLU A 239 3.05 -6.44 17.02
C GLU A 239 2.49 -5.52 18.12
N LYS A 240 3.33 -5.10 19.05
CA LYS A 240 2.96 -4.15 20.11
C LYS A 240 2.44 -2.82 19.52
N ARG A 241 3.11 -2.29 18.50
CA ARG A 241 2.69 -1.05 17.83
C ARG A 241 1.37 -1.22 17.07
N LEU A 242 1.23 -2.30 16.29
CA LEU A 242 -0.02 -2.62 15.61
C LEU A 242 -1.20 -2.74 16.58
N ASN A 243 -0.97 -3.41 17.73
CA ASN A 243 -1.98 -3.58 18.78
C ASN A 243 -2.28 -2.25 19.52
N ALA A 244 -1.34 -1.32 19.55
CA ALA A 244 -1.56 0.03 20.04
C ALA A 244 -2.37 0.91 19.07
N GLY A 245 -2.64 0.43 17.85
CA GLY A 245 -3.33 1.16 16.79
C GLY A 245 -2.42 2.10 16.03
N GLU A 246 -1.13 1.77 15.91
CA GLU A 246 -0.23 2.53 15.05
C GLU A 246 -0.33 2.02 13.60
N ALA A 247 -0.28 2.95 12.65
CA ALA A 247 -0.11 2.67 11.24
C ALA A 247 1.38 2.42 10.96
N ILE A 248 1.72 1.33 10.27
CA ILE A 248 3.12 0.97 10.00
C ILE A 248 3.31 0.73 8.50
N THR A 249 4.27 1.45 7.93
CA THR A 249 4.72 1.29 6.54
C THR A 249 6.17 0.80 6.50
N ALA A 250 6.55 0.17 5.39
CA ALA A 250 7.91 -0.30 5.17
C ALA A 250 8.32 -0.11 3.71
N GLY A 251 9.52 0.42 3.48
CA GLY A 251 10.09 0.66 2.17
C GLY A 251 11.17 -0.35 1.84
N THR A 252 11.11 -0.89 0.63
CA THR A 252 12.10 -1.82 0.07
C THR A 252 13.39 -1.09 -0.31
N HIS A 253 14.43 -1.87 -0.66
CA HIS A 253 15.67 -1.32 -1.20
C HIS A 253 15.45 -0.69 -2.57
N ASP A 254 16.24 0.36 -2.85
CA ASP A 254 16.24 1.03 -4.15
C ASP A 254 16.97 0.15 -5.18
N ASP A 255 16.49 0.09 -6.42
CA ASP A 255 17.20 -0.54 -7.55
C ASP A 255 18.18 0.48 -8.14
N ILE A 256 19.43 0.46 -7.66
CA ILE A 256 20.46 1.41 -8.07
C ILE A 256 21.29 0.79 -9.21
N LYS A 257 21.24 1.42 -10.39
CA LYS A 257 22.08 1.06 -11.55
C LYS A 257 23.17 2.10 -11.76
N PHE A 258 24.41 1.66 -11.83
CA PHE A 258 25.53 2.51 -12.20
C PHE A 258 26.10 2.07 -13.54
N LEU A 259 26.11 2.96 -14.54
CA LEU A 259 26.57 2.69 -15.91
C LEU A 259 25.89 1.45 -16.55
N GLY A 260 24.63 1.16 -16.18
CA GLY A 260 23.89 0.01 -16.69
C GLY A 260 24.18 -1.31 -15.97
N PHE A 261 25.00 -1.30 -14.92
CA PHE A 261 25.25 -2.44 -14.07
C PHE A 261 24.50 -2.30 -12.73
N ASP A 262 23.88 -3.39 -12.27
CA ASP A 262 23.27 -3.43 -10.94
C ASP A 262 24.39 -3.30 -9.90
N ILE A 263 24.24 -2.34 -8.98
CA ILE A 263 25.11 -2.25 -7.81
C ILE A 263 24.48 -3.15 -6.74
N ALA A 264 25.31 -3.72 -5.88
CA ALA A 264 24.84 -4.49 -4.73
C ALA A 264 24.11 -3.59 -3.73
N ASP A 265 22.83 -3.33 -4.00
CA ASP A 265 21.92 -2.43 -3.27
C ASP A 265 20.91 -3.17 -2.39
N GLY A 266 20.97 -4.51 -2.37
CA GLY A 266 20.04 -5.37 -1.64
C GLY A 266 18.90 -5.94 -2.49
N THR A 267 18.78 -5.55 -3.77
CA THR A 267 17.75 -6.07 -4.69
C THR A 267 18.15 -7.36 -5.42
N ASP A 268 19.37 -7.82 -5.22
CA ASP A 268 19.88 -9.10 -5.72
C ASP A 268 19.30 -10.33 -5.00
N LYS A 269 18.46 -10.12 -3.99
CA LYS A 269 17.84 -11.14 -3.15
C LYS A 269 16.75 -11.93 -3.88
N PRO A 270 16.50 -13.19 -3.47
CA PRO A 270 15.50 -14.05 -4.13
C PRO A 270 14.09 -13.46 -4.22
N LEU A 271 13.64 -12.71 -3.21
CA LEU A 271 12.29 -12.14 -3.16
C LEU A 271 12.08 -11.04 -4.22
N TYR A 272 13.12 -10.32 -4.60
CA TYR A 272 13.07 -9.36 -5.71
C TYR A 272 13.15 -10.08 -7.06
N LYS A 273 14.09 -11.03 -7.19
CA LYS A 273 14.30 -11.78 -8.44
C LYS A 273 13.09 -12.60 -8.89
N ASN A 274 12.34 -13.13 -7.94
CA ASN A 274 11.12 -13.91 -8.25
C ASN A 274 9.85 -13.05 -8.33
N GLY A 275 9.96 -11.72 -8.17
CA GLY A 275 8.83 -10.80 -8.25
C GLY A 275 7.91 -10.79 -7.03
N THR A 276 8.28 -11.41 -5.91
CA THR A 276 7.52 -11.33 -4.66
C THR A 276 7.53 -9.91 -4.09
N LEU A 277 8.70 -9.26 -4.14
CA LEU A 277 8.86 -7.86 -3.74
C LEU A 277 9.28 -7.01 -4.94
N VAL A 278 8.85 -5.76 -4.92
CA VAL A 278 9.22 -4.74 -5.90
C VAL A 278 10.24 -3.81 -5.24
N ALA A 279 11.32 -3.51 -5.94
CA ALA A 279 12.33 -2.53 -5.50
C ALA A 279 11.78 -1.10 -5.58
N ASP A 280 12.33 -0.19 -4.79
CA ASP A 280 11.91 1.23 -4.73
C ASP A 280 10.39 1.38 -4.50
N HIS A 281 9.83 0.57 -3.60
CA HIS A 281 8.40 0.48 -3.37
C HIS A 281 8.06 0.44 -1.89
N GLU A 282 6.83 0.86 -1.55
CA GLU A 282 6.34 0.86 -0.18
C GLU A 282 5.18 -0.11 0.02
N TYR A 283 5.17 -0.74 1.18
CA TYR A 283 4.16 -1.66 1.66
C TYR A 283 3.68 -1.21 3.03
N PHE A 284 2.46 -1.56 3.44
CA PHE A 284 2.10 -1.43 4.84
C PHE A 284 2.04 -2.79 5.54
N ILE A 285 2.34 -2.80 6.83
CA ILE A 285 2.27 -4.00 7.66
C ILE A 285 0.81 -4.19 8.08
N SER A 286 0.19 -5.25 7.57
CA SER A 286 -1.20 -5.61 7.88
C SER A 286 -1.31 -6.57 9.06
N GLY A 287 -0.26 -7.30 9.40
CA GLY A 287 -0.25 -8.24 10.50
C GLY A 287 1.14 -8.64 10.95
N VAL A 288 1.25 -9.10 12.19
CA VAL A 288 2.45 -9.73 12.74
C VAL A 288 1.98 -10.93 13.55
N ASP A 289 2.66 -12.06 13.39
CA ASP A 289 2.48 -13.26 14.20
C ASP A 289 3.82 -13.63 14.85
N THR A 290 3.98 -13.24 16.11
CA THR A 290 5.21 -13.52 16.88
C THR A 290 5.41 -15.01 17.16
N LYS A 291 4.35 -15.83 17.15
CA LYS A 291 4.44 -17.27 17.35
C LYS A 291 4.91 -17.98 16.10
N ALA A 292 4.39 -17.58 14.95
CA ALA A 292 4.84 -18.09 13.65
C ALA A 292 6.17 -17.46 13.19
N GLY A 293 6.60 -16.36 13.81
CA GLY A 293 7.80 -15.63 13.42
C GLY A 293 7.64 -14.88 12.09
N THR A 294 6.43 -14.36 11.81
CA THR A 294 6.11 -13.77 10.49
C THR A 294 5.52 -12.37 10.59
N VAL A 295 5.74 -11.61 9.52
CA VAL A 295 5.10 -10.33 9.25
C VAL A 295 4.31 -10.42 7.94
N THR A 296 3.10 -9.88 7.94
CA THR A 296 2.23 -9.81 6.77
C THR A 296 2.24 -8.38 6.21
N LEU A 297 2.54 -8.28 4.93
CA LEU A 297 2.66 -7.03 4.19
C LEU A 297 1.58 -6.95 3.11
N ARG A 298 1.09 -5.75 2.91
CA ARG A 298 0.13 -5.44 1.86
C ARG A 298 0.72 -4.48 0.85
N ASN A 299 0.60 -4.85 -0.42
CA ASN A 299 0.98 -3.99 -1.54
C ASN A 299 -0.15 -2.97 -1.80
N PRO A 300 0.14 -1.67 -1.94
CA PRO A 300 -0.87 -0.65 -2.25
C PRO A 300 -1.52 -0.81 -3.64
N TRP A 301 -1.09 -1.77 -4.46
CA TRP A 301 -1.74 -2.08 -5.75
C TRP A 301 -3.14 -2.70 -5.62
N GLY A 302 -3.57 -3.00 -4.38
CA GLY A 302 -4.95 -3.34 -4.07
C GLY A 302 -5.26 -4.83 -3.98
N SER A 303 -6.56 -5.14 -3.96
CA SER A 303 -7.09 -6.49 -3.68
C SER A 303 -6.70 -7.56 -4.72
N GLY A 304 -6.24 -7.14 -5.90
CA GLY A 304 -5.72 -8.05 -6.94
C GLY A 304 -4.34 -8.65 -6.61
N THR A 305 -3.63 -8.10 -5.61
CA THR A 305 -2.33 -8.60 -5.15
C THR A 305 -2.49 -9.37 -3.83
N PRO A 306 -1.92 -10.59 -3.73
CA PRO A 306 -1.99 -11.34 -2.48
C PRO A 306 -1.17 -10.67 -1.38
N ASP A 307 -1.54 -10.92 -0.13
CA ASP A 307 -0.71 -10.55 1.01
C ASP A 307 0.63 -11.30 0.96
N ILE A 308 1.69 -10.60 1.30
CA ILE A 308 3.04 -11.15 1.34
C ILE A 308 3.38 -11.48 2.79
N VAL A 309 3.60 -12.76 3.07
CA VAL A 309 4.00 -13.22 4.41
C VAL A 309 5.50 -13.54 4.40
N LEU A 310 6.25 -12.82 5.23
CA LEU A 310 7.69 -12.97 5.35
C LEU A 310 8.08 -13.41 6.75
N THR A 311 9.13 -14.20 6.86
CA THR A 311 9.80 -14.41 8.13
C THR A 311 10.49 -13.12 8.59
N GLU A 312 10.78 -13.01 9.88
CA GLU A 312 11.52 -11.87 10.43
C GLU A 312 12.84 -11.63 9.69
N ALA A 313 13.59 -12.71 9.39
CA ALA A 313 14.85 -12.61 8.66
C ALA A 313 14.65 -12.06 7.24
N GLN A 314 13.65 -12.55 6.51
CA GLN A 314 13.34 -12.06 5.17
C GLN A 314 12.92 -10.59 5.19
N PHE A 315 12.12 -10.18 6.18
CA PHE A 315 11.71 -8.79 6.34
C PHE A 315 12.91 -7.88 6.59
N ARG A 316 13.77 -8.23 7.54
CA ARG A 316 14.99 -7.48 7.85
C ARG A 316 15.95 -7.36 6.67
N GLU A 317 16.06 -8.41 5.88
CA GLU A 317 16.93 -8.45 4.71
C GLU A 317 16.38 -7.63 3.52
N SER A 318 15.05 -7.53 3.39
CA SER A 318 14.43 -6.99 2.18
C SER A 318 13.93 -5.55 2.33
N PHE A 319 13.87 -5.01 3.54
CA PHE A 319 13.38 -3.65 3.77
C PHE A 319 14.49 -2.74 4.29
N GLN A 320 14.54 -1.54 3.72
CA GLN A 320 15.55 -0.53 4.06
C GLN A 320 15.14 0.29 5.29
N TYR A 321 13.83 0.52 5.44
CA TYR A 321 13.25 1.27 6.56
C TYR A 321 11.80 0.87 6.82
N ALA A 322 11.33 1.19 7.99
CA ALA A 322 9.91 1.22 8.32
C ALA A 322 9.59 2.51 9.07
N ASN A 323 8.34 2.94 8.97
CA ASN A 323 7.82 4.09 9.69
C ASN A 323 6.57 3.69 10.46
N SER A 324 6.42 4.21 11.66
CA SER A 324 5.24 4.00 12.50
C SER A 324 4.63 5.35 12.86
N ASN A 325 3.30 5.42 12.86
CA ASN A 325 2.56 6.64 13.18
C ASN A 325 1.36 6.32 14.08
N PRO A 326 1.22 6.98 15.24
CA PRO A 326 0.04 6.84 16.10
C PRO A 326 -1.22 7.34 15.38
N THR A 327 -2.34 6.62 15.53
CA THR A 327 -3.63 7.01 14.93
C THR A 327 -4.70 7.38 15.96
N LYS A 328 -4.28 7.58 17.22
CA LYS A 328 -5.14 7.98 18.33
C LYS A 328 -4.76 9.36 18.83
#